data_cd231a1f1c18b143536cac98afa02295
#
_entry.id   cd231a1f1c18b143536cac98afa02295
#
_cell.length_a   1.000
_cell.length_b   1.000
_cell.length_c   1.000
_cell.angle_alpha   90.00
_cell.angle_beta   90.00
_cell.angle_gamma   90.00
#
_symmetry.space_group_name_H-M   'P 1'
#
loop_
_entity.id
_entity.type
_entity.pdbx_description
1 polymer ?
#
loop_
_entity_poly.entity_id
_entity_poly.type
_entity_poly.pdbx_seq_one_letter_code
_entity_poly.pdbx_strand_id
1 'polypeptide(L)'
;MSEQAIVKPEKTDIVLRDGKPEIGTLSQASRMANGLVRSGWTKLTPEQATMAIMHGAVLGLNPFQAVQGIAVINGRPTVWGDALVAVVRASGKCQGIDVETTGEGDAMASVATVYREGDKNPTVRKFSMADAKKAGLAGKGTWSSYPRRMLEWRAKSWALRDAFADVLQGVGIREELDDEPAPQVEPVTVEAVPKPAELEPDDDGPKFLSEVLPLMEKSK
;
A
#
# COMPACT_ATOMS: atom_id res chain seq x y z
N MET A 1 -16.43 9.72 -45.94
CA MET A 1 -16.39 8.46 -45.17
C MET A 1 -14.97 8.34 -44.63
N SER A 2 -14.75 8.74 -43.38
CA SER A 2 -13.44 8.74 -42.75
C SER A 2 -13.21 7.35 -42.15
N GLU A 3 -12.27 6.62 -42.70
CA GLU A 3 -11.79 5.32 -42.22
C GLU A 3 -11.06 5.56 -40.90
N GLN A 4 -11.71 5.21 -39.77
CA GLN A 4 -11.07 5.20 -38.47
C GLN A 4 -10.06 4.04 -38.48
N ALA A 5 -8.78 4.36 -38.56
CA ALA A 5 -7.70 3.41 -38.39
C ALA A 5 -7.80 2.80 -36.99
N ILE A 6 -8.10 1.51 -36.95
CA ILE A 6 -8.01 0.70 -35.73
C ILE A 6 -6.53 0.66 -35.34
N VAL A 7 -6.14 1.48 -34.38
CA VAL A 7 -4.81 1.42 -33.78
C VAL A 7 -4.71 0.08 -33.06
N LYS A 8 -3.91 -0.86 -33.63
CA LYS A 8 -3.55 -2.09 -32.93
C LYS A 8 -2.87 -1.69 -31.61
N PRO A 9 -3.27 -2.26 -30.45
CA PRO A 9 -2.56 -2.01 -29.22
C PRO A 9 -1.10 -2.46 -29.41
N GLU A 10 -0.16 -1.52 -29.25
CA GLU A 10 1.26 -1.86 -29.17
C GLU A 10 1.45 -2.88 -28.04
N LYS A 11 2.26 -3.91 -28.31
CA LYS A 11 2.78 -4.80 -27.28
C LYS A 11 3.59 -3.94 -26.30
N THR A 12 2.96 -3.51 -25.24
CA THR A 12 3.62 -2.70 -24.21
C THR A 12 4.43 -3.63 -23.32
N ASP A 13 5.68 -3.85 -23.69
CA ASP A 13 6.61 -4.60 -22.86
C ASP A 13 6.86 -3.84 -21.56
N ILE A 14 6.97 -4.58 -20.44
CA ILE A 14 7.37 -3.99 -19.18
C ILE A 14 8.86 -3.71 -19.26
N VAL A 15 9.24 -2.44 -19.19
CA VAL A 15 10.64 -2.01 -19.24
C VAL A 15 11.20 -2.00 -17.82
N LEU A 16 12.43 -2.47 -17.67
CA LEU A 16 13.19 -2.30 -16.44
C LEU A 16 14.03 -1.03 -16.52
N ARG A 17 13.82 -0.11 -15.57
CA ARG A 17 14.67 1.07 -15.38
C ARG A 17 15.34 0.96 -14.03
N ASP A 18 16.67 1.01 -14.00
CA ASP A 18 17.48 0.81 -12.78
C ASP A 18 17.12 -0.48 -12.02
N GLY A 19 16.87 -1.57 -12.77
CA GLY A 19 16.48 -2.86 -12.20
C GLY A 19 15.04 -2.93 -11.65
N LYS A 20 14.23 -1.89 -11.83
CA LYS A 20 12.83 -1.83 -11.36
C LYS A 20 11.87 -1.87 -12.55
N PRO A 21 10.80 -2.66 -12.49
CA PRO A 21 9.77 -2.64 -13.53
C PRO A 21 9.04 -1.29 -13.52
N GLU A 22 9.02 -0.64 -14.68
CA GLU A 22 8.32 0.62 -14.90
C GLU A 22 6.91 0.32 -15.43
N ILE A 23 5.91 0.71 -14.68
CA ILE A 23 4.50 0.50 -15.01
C ILE A 23 3.88 1.86 -15.32
N GLY A 24 3.57 2.09 -16.60
CA GLY A 24 2.97 3.35 -17.06
C GLY A 24 1.50 3.22 -17.48
N THR A 25 0.97 2.00 -17.62
CA THR A 25 -0.39 1.77 -18.10
C THR A 25 -1.13 0.73 -17.25
N LEU A 26 -2.47 0.81 -17.27
CA LEU A 26 -3.32 -0.18 -16.61
C LEU A 26 -3.08 -1.61 -17.15
N SER A 27 -2.85 -1.74 -18.46
CA SER A 27 -2.57 -3.04 -19.09
C SER A 27 -1.27 -3.66 -18.56
N GLN A 28 -0.20 -2.88 -18.41
CA GLN A 28 1.06 -3.33 -17.82
C GLN A 28 0.88 -3.72 -16.34
N ALA A 29 0.14 -2.91 -15.58
CA ALA A 29 -0.17 -3.20 -14.19
C ALA A 29 -0.95 -4.53 -14.05
N SER A 30 -1.96 -4.74 -14.90
CA SER A 30 -2.77 -5.95 -14.90
C SER A 30 -1.95 -7.20 -15.27
N ARG A 31 -1.09 -7.12 -16.28
CA ARG A 31 -0.19 -8.24 -16.64
C ARG A 31 0.76 -8.58 -15.51
N MET A 32 1.39 -7.58 -14.89
CA MET A 32 2.28 -7.78 -13.73
C MET A 32 1.54 -8.40 -12.56
N ALA A 33 0.34 -7.89 -12.24
CA ALA A 33 -0.52 -8.41 -11.19
C ALA A 33 -0.88 -9.88 -11.41
N ASN A 34 -1.30 -10.25 -12.63
CA ASN A 34 -1.60 -11.63 -12.99
C ASN A 34 -0.39 -12.55 -12.79
N GLY A 35 0.82 -12.12 -13.20
CA GLY A 35 2.05 -12.86 -12.99
C GLY A 35 2.34 -13.09 -11.49
N LEU A 36 2.21 -12.05 -10.68
CA LEU A 36 2.46 -12.13 -9.23
C LEU A 36 1.44 -13.02 -8.51
N VAL A 37 0.17 -12.97 -8.90
CA VAL A 37 -0.87 -13.84 -8.34
C VAL A 37 -0.66 -15.29 -8.73
N ARG A 38 -0.41 -15.58 -10.02
CA ARG A 38 -0.17 -16.95 -10.52
C ARG A 38 1.08 -17.57 -9.89
N SER A 39 2.11 -16.80 -9.63
CA SER A 39 3.34 -17.28 -8.97
C SER A 39 3.18 -17.51 -7.47
N GLY A 40 2.02 -17.16 -6.88
CA GLY A 40 1.79 -17.23 -5.43
C GLY A 40 2.53 -16.18 -4.62
N TRP A 41 3.10 -15.15 -5.28
CA TRP A 41 3.81 -14.05 -4.62
C TRP A 41 2.90 -13.22 -3.71
N THR A 42 1.63 -13.12 -4.04
CA THR A 42 0.62 -12.41 -3.26
C THR A 42 -0.67 -13.23 -3.16
N LYS A 43 -1.45 -12.98 -2.10
CA LYS A 43 -2.79 -13.54 -1.91
C LYS A 43 -3.91 -12.61 -2.38
N LEU A 44 -3.56 -11.46 -2.93
CA LEU A 44 -4.53 -10.53 -3.51
C LEU A 44 -5.18 -11.18 -4.76
N THR A 45 -6.40 -10.74 -5.09
CA THR A 45 -6.95 -11.08 -6.41
C THR A 45 -6.20 -10.30 -7.50
N PRO A 46 -6.26 -10.72 -8.78
CA PRO A 46 -5.63 -9.97 -9.88
C PRO A 46 -6.05 -8.50 -9.94
N GLU A 47 -7.33 -8.22 -9.67
CA GLU A 47 -7.89 -6.87 -9.65
C GLU A 47 -7.31 -6.07 -8.47
N GLN A 48 -7.29 -6.66 -7.28
CA GLN A 48 -6.71 -6.03 -6.09
C GLN A 48 -5.21 -5.76 -6.28
N ALA A 49 -4.47 -6.72 -6.84
CA ALA A 49 -3.05 -6.57 -7.14
C ALA A 49 -2.80 -5.47 -8.19
N THR A 50 -3.66 -5.41 -9.23
CA THR A 50 -3.60 -4.35 -10.24
C THR A 50 -3.81 -2.97 -9.61
N MET A 51 -4.82 -2.82 -8.77
CA MET A 51 -5.10 -1.56 -8.07
C MET A 51 -3.99 -1.21 -7.07
N ALA A 52 -3.43 -2.20 -6.37
CA ALA A 52 -2.30 -1.98 -5.48
C ALA A 52 -1.06 -1.47 -6.24
N ILE A 53 -0.76 -2.04 -7.41
CA ILE A 53 0.35 -1.60 -8.27
C ILE A 53 0.12 -0.17 -8.76
N MET A 54 -1.07 0.14 -9.27
CA MET A 54 -1.40 1.48 -9.77
C MET A 54 -1.34 2.52 -8.64
N HIS A 55 -1.91 2.22 -7.49
CA HIS A 55 -1.86 3.13 -6.35
C HIS A 55 -0.45 3.26 -5.77
N GLY A 56 0.30 2.15 -5.72
CA GLY A 56 1.69 2.14 -5.29
C GLY A 56 2.59 2.99 -6.18
N ALA A 57 2.35 3.01 -7.49
CA ALA A 57 3.08 3.87 -8.43
C ALA A 57 2.91 5.36 -8.09
N VAL A 58 1.72 5.79 -7.68
CA VAL A 58 1.44 7.15 -7.21
C VAL A 58 2.26 7.49 -5.95
N LEU A 59 2.46 6.50 -5.09
CA LEU A 59 3.26 6.62 -3.85
C LEU A 59 4.78 6.41 -4.07
N GLY A 60 5.21 6.20 -5.31
CA GLY A 60 6.62 5.92 -5.62
C GLY A 60 7.09 4.51 -5.27
N LEU A 61 6.17 3.58 -4.99
CA LEU A 61 6.48 2.17 -4.75
C LEU A 61 6.62 1.41 -6.06
N ASN A 62 7.59 0.51 -6.14
CA ASN A 62 7.63 -0.43 -7.26
C ASN A 62 6.52 -1.50 -7.12
N PRO A 63 6.18 -2.25 -8.20
CA PRO A 63 5.09 -3.21 -8.17
C PRO A 63 5.20 -4.27 -7.07
N PHE A 64 6.40 -4.75 -6.76
CA PHE A 64 6.63 -5.74 -5.70
C PHE A 64 6.35 -5.15 -4.32
N GLN A 65 6.84 -3.93 -4.07
CA GLN A 65 6.57 -3.21 -2.83
C GLN A 65 5.08 -2.88 -2.68
N ALA A 66 4.44 -2.51 -3.79
CA ALA A 66 3.02 -2.17 -3.80
C ALA A 66 2.14 -3.37 -3.38
N VAL A 67 2.33 -4.55 -3.97
CA VAL A 67 1.52 -5.74 -3.62
C VAL A 67 1.82 -6.31 -2.24
N GLN A 68 2.97 -6.00 -1.66
CA GLN A 68 3.34 -6.37 -0.30
C GLN A 68 2.91 -5.33 0.74
N GLY A 69 3.00 -4.06 0.38
CA GLY A 69 2.76 -2.94 1.29
C GLY A 69 1.35 -2.38 1.27
N ILE A 70 0.55 -2.68 0.23
CA ILE A 70 -0.82 -2.18 0.10
C ILE A 70 -1.81 -3.32 0.25
N ALA A 71 -2.74 -3.17 1.17
CA ALA A 71 -3.92 -4.03 1.31
C ALA A 71 -5.16 -3.24 0.89
N VAL A 72 -6.23 -3.95 0.48
CA VAL A 72 -7.55 -3.35 0.26
C VAL A 72 -8.45 -3.78 1.41
N ILE A 73 -8.77 -2.83 2.29
CA ILE A 73 -9.63 -3.06 3.45
C ILE A 73 -10.92 -2.24 3.25
N ASN A 74 -12.07 -2.90 3.27
CA ASN A 74 -13.36 -2.25 3.08
C ASN A 74 -13.42 -1.40 1.78
N GLY A 75 -12.80 -1.89 0.69
CA GLY A 75 -12.74 -1.20 -0.59
C GLY A 75 -11.77 0.00 -0.65
N ARG A 76 -11.01 0.25 0.42
CA ARG A 76 -10.03 1.35 0.49
C ARG A 76 -8.61 0.82 0.45
N PRO A 77 -7.73 1.38 -0.39
CA PRO A 77 -6.32 1.06 -0.36
C PRO A 77 -5.69 1.56 0.94
N THR A 78 -4.96 0.69 1.60
CA THR A 78 -4.30 0.96 2.89
C THR A 78 -2.87 0.49 2.85
N VAL A 79 -1.96 1.23 3.47
CA VAL A 79 -0.58 0.80 3.62
C VAL A 79 -0.33 0.21 5.00
N TRP A 80 0.54 -0.77 5.05
CA TRP A 80 1.09 -1.28 6.31
C TRP A 80 2.05 -0.27 6.91
N GLY A 81 2.20 -0.24 8.23
CA GLY A 81 3.03 0.74 8.91
C GLY A 81 4.45 0.86 8.38
N ASP A 82 5.13 -0.25 8.06
CA ASP A 82 6.49 -0.21 7.50
C ASP A 82 6.51 0.41 6.09
N ALA A 83 5.52 0.13 5.25
CA ALA A 83 5.39 0.75 3.93
C ALA A 83 5.10 2.26 4.04
N LEU A 84 4.34 2.69 5.05
CA LEU A 84 4.11 4.10 5.34
C LEU A 84 5.44 4.84 5.57
N VAL A 85 6.29 4.29 6.45
CA VAL A 85 7.61 4.87 6.74
C VAL A 85 8.49 4.87 5.50
N ALA A 86 8.47 3.80 4.70
CA ALA A 86 9.25 3.70 3.47
C ALA A 86 8.85 4.78 2.45
N VAL A 87 7.54 4.98 2.21
CA VAL A 87 7.01 6.02 1.32
C VAL A 87 7.44 7.41 1.79
N VAL A 88 7.27 7.70 3.08
CA VAL A 88 7.64 9.01 3.62
C VAL A 88 9.14 9.27 3.51
N ARG A 89 9.98 8.30 3.81
CA ARG A 89 11.44 8.44 3.67
C ARG A 89 11.87 8.56 2.21
N ALA A 90 11.27 7.79 1.31
CA ALA A 90 11.55 7.85 -0.12
C ALA A 90 11.19 9.20 -0.76
N SER A 91 10.27 9.96 -0.16
CA SER A 91 9.91 11.30 -0.64
C SER A 91 11.04 12.32 -0.56
N GLY A 92 12.10 12.04 0.20
CA GLY A 92 13.20 12.97 0.48
C GLY A 92 12.85 14.11 1.44
N LYS A 93 11.58 14.27 1.82
CA LYS A 93 11.11 15.37 2.69
C LYS A 93 11.23 15.05 4.19
N CYS A 94 11.50 13.79 4.57
CA CYS A 94 11.61 13.35 5.95
C CYS A 94 13.03 13.48 6.46
N GLN A 95 13.25 14.35 7.45
CA GLN A 95 14.56 14.56 8.09
C GLN A 95 14.78 13.64 9.29
N GLY A 96 13.70 13.23 9.96
CA GLY A 96 13.81 12.36 11.14
C GLY A 96 12.46 11.85 11.63
N ILE A 97 12.48 10.73 12.33
CA ILE A 97 11.33 10.14 13.02
C ILE A 97 11.85 9.58 14.33
N ASP A 98 11.46 10.20 15.44
CA ASP A 98 11.79 9.76 16.79
C ASP A 98 10.54 9.23 17.47
N VAL A 99 10.67 8.15 18.21
CA VAL A 99 9.57 7.57 18.99
C VAL A 99 10.09 7.22 20.37
N GLU A 100 9.49 7.80 21.38
CA GLU A 100 9.80 7.54 22.77
C GLU A 100 8.57 6.97 23.48
N THR A 101 8.77 5.90 24.24
CA THR A 101 7.70 5.28 25.04
C THR A 101 8.10 5.31 26.50
N THR A 102 7.25 5.91 27.31
CA THR A 102 7.43 6.08 28.76
C THR A 102 6.32 5.40 29.55
N GLY A 103 6.56 5.12 30.81
CA GLY A 103 5.63 4.46 31.71
C GLY A 103 5.52 2.96 31.48
N GLU A 104 4.72 2.30 32.33
CA GLU A 104 4.44 0.87 32.28
C GLU A 104 2.93 0.62 32.49
N GLY A 105 2.44 -0.52 31.99
CA GLY A 105 1.04 -0.91 32.14
C GLY A 105 0.09 0.18 31.65
N ASP A 106 -0.83 0.61 32.50
CA ASP A 106 -1.84 1.62 32.20
C ASP A 106 -1.28 3.05 32.04
N ALA A 107 -0.11 3.32 32.62
CA ALA A 107 0.57 4.60 32.50
C ALA A 107 1.43 4.71 31.22
N MET A 108 1.52 3.65 30.44
CA MET A 108 2.33 3.63 29.22
C MET A 108 1.78 4.60 28.17
N ALA A 109 2.69 5.39 27.58
CA ALA A 109 2.37 6.28 26.48
C ALA A 109 3.55 6.39 25.51
N SER A 110 3.26 6.50 24.23
CA SER A 110 4.25 6.75 23.19
C SER A 110 4.07 8.13 22.60
N VAL A 111 5.19 8.81 22.36
CA VAL A 111 5.27 10.10 21.69
C VAL A 111 6.10 9.92 20.43
N ALA A 112 5.54 10.29 19.29
CA ALA A 112 6.25 10.34 18.02
C ALA A 112 6.50 11.79 17.63
N THR A 113 7.76 12.08 17.29
CA THR A 113 8.22 13.37 16.80
C THR A 113 8.76 13.19 15.40
N VAL A 114 8.18 13.92 14.45
CA VAL A 114 8.51 13.80 13.03
C VAL A 114 9.01 15.13 12.51
N TYR A 115 10.14 15.10 11.84
CA TYR A 115 10.82 16.27 11.27
C TYR A 115 10.66 16.28 9.76
N ARG A 116 10.05 17.34 9.24
CA ARG A 116 9.85 17.53 7.81
C ARG A 116 10.69 18.70 7.32
N GLU A 117 11.30 18.53 6.15
CA GLU A 117 12.04 19.59 5.48
C GLU A 117 11.12 20.77 5.16
N GLY A 118 11.56 21.99 5.51
CA GLY A 118 10.82 23.23 5.33
C GLY A 118 9.88 23.61 6.47
N ASP A 119 9.57 22.70 7.40
CA ASP A 119 8.77 23.03 8.57
C ASP A 119 9.64 23.61 9.69
N LYS A 120 9.15 24.68 10.34
CA LYS A 120 9.85 25.34 11.46
C LYS A 120 9.85 24.48 12.73
N ASN A 121 8.79 23.72 12.95
CA ASN A 121 8.59 22.92 14.14
C ASN A 121 8.29 21.47 13.76
N PRO A 122 8.75 20.49 14.55
CA PRO A 122 8.39 19.10 14.31
C PRO A 122 6.91 18.85 14.60
N THR A 123 6.34 17.89 13.90
CA THR A 123 5.00 17.36 14.21
C THR A 123 5.12 16.34 15.34
N VAL A 124 4.42 16.57 16.44
CA VAL A 124 4.44 15.70 17.63
C VAL A 124 3.05 15.10 17.85
N ARG A 125 2.97 13.79 18.03
CA ARG A 125 1.74 13.08 18.40
C ARG A 125 2.01 12.12 19.53
N LYS A 126 1.05 12.07 20.45
CA LYS A 126 1.07 11.17 21.61
C LYS A 126 -0.11 10.22 21.53
N PHE A 127 0.12 8.98 21.91
CA PHE A 127 -0.92 7.99 22.11
C PHE A 127 -0.63 7.16 23.37
N SER A 128 -1.62 7.03 24.27
CA SER A 128 -1.47 6.40 25.58
C SER A 128 -2.34 5.12 25.71
N MET A 129 -2.07 4.33 26.73
CA MET A 129 -2.96 3.19 27.07
C MET A 129 -4.35 3.66 27.45
N ALA A 130 -4.49 4.85 28.04
CA ALA A 130 -5.81 5.43 28.30
C ALA A 130 -6.57 5.71 27.00
N ASP A 131 -5.89 6.24 25.97
CA ASP A 131 -6.48 6.45 24.65
C ASP A 131 -6.86 5.12 23.99
N ALA A 132 -5.99 4.12 24.08
CA ALA A 132 -6.27 2.76 23.58
C ALA A 132 -7.49 2.12 24.25
N LYS A 133 -7.64 2.28 25.56
CA LYS A 133 -8.83 1.83 26.31
C LYS A 133 -10.08 2.55 25.85
N LYS A 134 -10.02 3.88 25.72
CA LYS A 134 -11.14 4.70 25.25
C LYS A 134 -11.57 4.34 23.83
N ALA A 135 -10.62 3.99 22.97
CA ALA A 135 -10.88 3.52 21.62
C ALA A 135 -11.31 2.04 21.53
N GLY A 136 -11.36 1.32 22.67
CA GLY A 136 -11.74 -0.10 22.71
C GLY A 136 -10.70 -1.07 22.12
N LEU A 137 -9.45 -0.65 22.00
CA LEU A 137 -8.33 -1.40 21.42
C LEU A 137 -7.61 -2.26 22.46
N ALA A 138 -7.45 -1.72 23.67
CA ALA A 138 -6.71 -2.37 24.73
C ALA A 138 -7.26 -3.78 25.04
N GLY A 139 -6.35 -4.76 25.16
CA GLY A 139 -6.70 -6.15 25.44
C GLY A 139 -7.19 -6.98 24.26
N LYS A 140 -7.24 -6.44 23.06
CA LYS A 140 -7.65 -7.14 21.83
C LYS A 140 -6.45 -7.46 20.93
N GLY A 141 -6.42 -8.67 20.35
CA GLY A 141 -5.44 -9.06 19.34
C GLY A 141 -4.00 -8.67 19.70
N THR A 142 -3.31 -7.96 18.81
CA THR A 142 -1.93 -7.51 18.98
C THR A 142 -1.76 -6.50 20.13
N TRP A 143 -2.80 -5.76 20.50
CA TRP A 143 -2.77 -4.86 21.65
C TRP A 143 -2.63 -5.60 22.99
N SER A 144 -3.13 -6.84 23.06
CA SER A 144 -2.92 -7.69 24.25
C SER A 144 -1.48 -8.21 24.33
N SER A 145 -0.92 -8.65 23.18
CA SER A 145 0.39 -9.30 23.14
C SER A 145 1.56 -8.31 23.11
N TYR A 146 1.40 -7.17 22.43
CA TYR A 146 2.45 -6.20 22.16
C TYR A 146 1.98 -4.75 22.34
N PRO A 147 1.44 -4.37 23.52
CA PRO A 147 0.83 -3.04 23.73
C PRO A 147 1.81 -1.89 23.46
N ARG A 148 3.07 -2.01 23.88
CA ARG A 148 4.10 -1.02 23.64
C ARG A 148 4.30 -0.76 22.15
N ARG A 149 4.43 -1.82 21.36
CA ARG A 149 4.60 -1.73 19.91
C ARG A 149 3.41 -1.07 19.24
N MET A 150 2.20 -1.38 19.70
CA MET A 150 0.96 -0.79 19.16
C MET A 150 0.85 0.70 19.48
N LEU A 151 1.25 1.12 20.69
CA LEU A 151 1.31 2.54 21.06
C LEU A 151 2.31 3.31 20.17
N GLU A 152 3.52 2.75 19.98
CA GLU A 152 4.56 3.33 19.12
C GLU A 152 4.07 3.52 17.68
N TRP A 153 3.41 2.48 17.13
CA TRP A 153 2.86 2.56 15.78
C TRP A 153 1.73 3.57 15.67
N ARG A 154 0.82 3.62 16.63
CA ARG A 154 -0.30 4.56 16.60
C ARG A 154 0.17 6.01 16.68
N ALA A 155 1.08 6.33 17.58
CA ALA A 155 1.66 7.65 17.69
C ALA A 155 2.41 8.05 16.42
N LYS A 156 3.23 7.12 15.88
CA LYS A 156 4.00 7.33 14.65
C LYS A 156 3.10 7.55 13.43
N SER A 157 2.08 6.72 13.24
CA SER A 157 1.18 6.83 12.09
C SER A 157 0.44 8.17 12.06
N TRP A 158 -0.04 8.65 13.21
CA TRP A 158 -0.67 9.95 13.31
C TRP A 158 0.29 11.10 12.99
N ALA A 159 1.51 11.05 13.53
CA ALA A 159 2.51 12.08 13.26
C ALA A 159 2.89 12.12 11.77
N LEU A 160 3.06 10.96 11.14
CA LEU A 160 3.39 10.86 9.72
C LEU A 160 2.25 11.35 8.82
N ARG A 161 1.01 11.00 9.14
CA ARG A 161 -0.15 11.49 8.38
C ARG A 161 -0.29 13.00 8.41
N ASP A 162 -0.10 13.58 9.58
CA ASP A 162 -0.23 15.05 9.72
C ASP A 162 0.92 15.77 9.03
N ALA A 163 2.16 15.26 9.17
CA ALA A 163 3.34 15.90 8.58
C ALA A 163 3.46 15.69 7.07
N PHE A 164 2.95 14.57 6.53
CA PHE A 164 3.17 14.14 5.14
C PHE A 164 1.88 13.82 4.38
N ALA A 165 0.79 14.52 4.66
CA ALA A 165 -0.49 14.32 3.99
C ALA A 165 -0.39 14.43 2.45
N ASP A 166 0.46 15.34 1.96
CA ASP A 166 0.75 15.53 0.53
C ASP A 166 1.51 14.36 -0.10
N VAL A 167 2.38 13.70 0.66
CA VAL A 167 3.14 12.53 0.22
C VAL A 167 2.26 11.28 0.23
N LEU A 168 1.41 11.14 1.25
CA LEU A 168 0.56 9.98 1.48
C LEU A 168 -0.73 10.01 0.67
N GLN A 169 -1.11 11.15 0.12
CA GLN A 169 -2.23 11.32 -0.82
C GLN A 169 -3.54 10.63 -0.40
N GLY A 170 -3.86 10.68 0.90
CA GLY A 170 -5.10 10.13 1.44
C GLY A 170 -5.14 8.60 1.58
N VAL A 171 -4.00 7.92 1.39
CA VAL A 171 -3.92 6.48 1.64
C VAL A 171 -4.26 6.18 3.11
N GLY A 172 -5.10 5.19 3.34
CA GLY A 172 -5.42 4.71 4.69
C GLY A 172 -4.24 4.00 5.33
N ILE A 173 -4.25 3.92 6.66
CA ILE A 173 -3.31 3.10 7.41
C ILE A 173 -4.08 1.92 7.97
N ARG A 174 -3.59 0.71 7.73
CA ARG A 174 -4.30 -0.52 8.11
C ARG A 174 -4.64 -0.56 9.59
N GLU A 175 -3.70 -0.20 10.44
CA GLU A 175 -3.86 -0.22 11.90
C GLU A 175 -4.95 0.72 12.40
N GLU A 176 -5.40 1.67 11.57
CA GLU A 176 -6.51 2.56 11.90
C GLU A 176 -7.85 2.03 11.37
N LEU A 177 -7.83 1.32 10.25
CA LEU A 177 -9.05 0.80 9.62
C LEU A 177 -9.51 -0.54 10.18
N ASP A 178 -8.61 -1.33 10.76
CA ASP A 178 -8.99 -2.54 11.50
C ASP A 178 -9.87 -2.22 12.73
N ASP A 179 -9.87 -0.96 13.17
CA ASP A 179 -10.64 -0.46 14.32
C ASP A 179 -11.99 0.17 13.92
N GLU A 180 -12.16 0.54 12.64
CA GLU A 180 -13.43 1.06 12.14
C GLU A 180 -14.39 -0.09 11.85
N PRO A 181 -15.67 -0.03 12.30
CA PRO A 181 -16.67 -0.98 11.84
C PRO A 181 -16.75 -0.89 10.31
N ALA A 182 -16.78 -2.07 9.68
CA ALA A 182 -16.90 -2.14 8.22
C ALA A 182 -18.07 -1.24 7.77
N PRO A 183 -17.86 -0.32 6.80
CA PRO A 183 -18.97 0.46 6.30
C PRO A 183 -20.05 -0.52 5.83
N GLN A 184 -21.27 -0.35 6.33
CA GLN A 184 -22.42 -1.07 5.80
C GLN A 184 -22.66 -0.53 4.39
N VAL A 185 -21.99 -1.14 3.42
CA VAL A 185 -22.29 -0.90 2.01
C VAL A 185 -23.56 -1.68 1.76
N GLU A 186 -24.70 -0.97 1.70
CA GLU A 186 -25.90 -1.57 1.15
C GLU A 186 -25.53 -2.13 -0.24
N PRO A 187 -25.88 -3.39 -0.54
CA PRO A 187 -25.56 -3.95 -1.84
C PRO A 187 -26.23 -3.08 -2.90
N VAL A 188 -25.41 -2.25 -3.58
CA VAL A 188 -25.86 -1.59 -4.80
C VAL A 188 -26.19 -2.72 -5.77
N THR A 189 -27.48 -2.92 -6.04
CA THR A 189 -27.92 -3.84 -7.07
C THR A 189 -27.45 -3.27 -8.40
N VAL A 190 -26.23 -3.64 -8.79
CA VAL A 190 -25.73 -3.32 -10.13
C VAL A 190 -26.57 -4.21 -11.05
N GLU A 191 -27.47 -3.61 -11.83
CA GLU A 191 -28.06 -4.31 -12.97
C GLU A 191 -26.90 -4.92 -13.76
N ALA A 192 -27.03 -6.21 -14.04
CA ALA A 192 -25.95 -7.03 -14.59
C ALA A 192 -25.31 -6.32 -15.80
N VAL A 193 -24.12 -5.78 -15.58
CA VAL A 193 -23.23 -5.39 -16.68
C VAL A 193 -23.03 -6.66 -17.51
N PRO A 194 -23.29 -6.66 -18.81
CA PRO A 194 -23.06 -7.84 -19.64
C PRO A 194 -21.64 -8.30 -19.41
N LYS A 195 -21.51 -9.59 -19.05
CA LYS A 195 -20.23 -10.26 -18.78
C LYS A 195 -19.23 -9.84 -19.86
N PRO A 196 -18.07 -9.25 -19.51
CA PRO A 196 -17.06 -8.96 -20.52
C PRO A 196 -16.79 -10.26 -21.29
N ALA A 197 -16.73 -10.17 -22.62
CA ALA A 197 -16.36 -11.29 -23.45
C ALA A 197 -15.13 -11.94 -22.82
N GLU A 198 -15.23 -13.25 -22.60
CA GLU A 198 -14.16 -14.08 -22.04
C GLU A 198 -12.88 -13.77 -22.81
N LEU A 199 -11.98 -13.02 -22.18
CA LEU A 199 -10.66 -12.78 -22.74
C LEU A 199 -10.03 -14.15 -22.84
N GLU A 200 -9.81 -14.62 -24.07
CA GLU A 200 -9.07 -15.84 -24.29
C GLU A 200 -7.77 -15.76 -23.48
N PRO A 201 -7.36 -16.84 -22.78
CA PRO A 201 -6.16 -16.81 -21.98
C PRO A 201 -4.98 -16.42 -22.89
N ASP A 202 -4.40 -15.23 -22.62
CA ASP A 202 -3.17 -14.84 -23.29
C ASP A 202 -2.14 -15.95 -23.08
N ASP A 203 -1.72 -16.59 -24.17
CA ASP A 203 -0.73 -17.68 -24.21
C ASP A 203 0.69 -17.21 -23.81
N ASP A 204 0.82 -15.98 -23.35
CA ASP A 204 2.10 -15.35 -22.98
C ASP A 204 2.58 -15.68 -21.54
N GLY A 205 1.82 -16.46 -20.75
CA GLY A 205 2.19 -16.81 -19.38
C GLY A 205 3.54 -17.52 -19.23
N PRO A 206 3.89 -18.53 -20.07
CA PRO A 206 5.19 -19.22 -20.00
C PRO A 206 6.36 -18.36 -20.47
N LYS A 207 6.16 -17.49 -21.46
CA LYS A 207 7.23 -16.66 -22.04
C LYS A 207 7.71 -15.58 -21.08
N PHE A 208 6.80 -14.95 -20.33
CA PHE A 208 7.16 -13.92 -19.36
C PHE A 208 8.11 -14.46 -18.27
N LEU A 209 7.81 -15.62 -17.71
CA LEU A 209 8.66 -16.23 -16.68
C LEU A 209 10.01 -16.69 -17.24
N SER A 210 10.07 -17.16 -18.49
CA SER A 210 11.33 -17.58 -19.14
C SER A 210 12.25 -16.41 -19.50
N GLU A 211 11.71 -15.22 -19.70
CA GLU A 211 12.47 -14.01 -20.02
C GLU A 211 12.99 -13.28 -18.77
N VAL A 212 12.23 -13.31 -17.67
CA VAL A 212 12.58 -12.58 -16.44
C VAL A 212 13.50 -13.36 -15.51
N LEU A 213 13.33 -14.69 -15.40
CA LEU A 213 14.15 -15.55 -14.55
C LEU A 213 15.66 -15.49 -14.87
N PRO A 214 16.11 -15.53 -16.13
CA PRO A 214 17.54 -15.45 -16.45
C PRO A 214 18.17 -14.09 -16.13
N LEU A 215 17.37 -13.01 -16.06
CA LEU A 215 17.85 -11.67 -15.74
C LEU A 215 18.08 -11.50 -14.23
N MET A 216 17.37 -12.26 -13.41
CA MET A 216 17.54 -12.24 -11.94
C MET A 216 18.78 -13.04 -11.49
N GLU A 217 19.21 -14.07 -12.26
CA GLU A 217 20.40 -14.86 -11.94
C GLU A 217 21.72 -14.16 -12.30
N LYS A 218 21.70 -13.21 -13.25
CA LYS A 218 22.90 -12.45 -13.67
C LYS A 218 23.25 -11.26 -12.75
N SER A 219 22.43 -10.99 -11.72
CA SER A 219 22.61 -9.87 -10.79
C SER A 219 23.18 -10.28 -9.42
N LYS A 220 23.89 -11.43 -9.38
CA LYS A 220 24.68 -11.83 -8.20
C LYS A 220 26.17 -11.58 -8.42
#